data_f6c528da90189c7839b60462cf465e1d
#
_entry.id   f6c528da90189c7839b60462cf465e1d
#
_cell.length_a   1.000
_cell.length_b   1.000
_cell.length_c   1.000
_cell.angle_alpha   90.00
_cell.angle_beta   90.00
_cell.angle_gamma   90.00
#
_symmetry.space_group_name_H-M   'P 1'
#
loop_
_entity.id
_entity.type
_entity.pdbx_description
1 polymer ?
#
loop_
_entity_poly.entity_id
_entity_poly.type
_entity_poly.pdbx_seq_one_letter_code
_entity_poly.pdbx_strand_id
1 'polypeptide(L)'
;MDKKVLDWLMEGPAWLKYAVELQLLDLKPDVTPVLQDSSIRKLVDRLKGNSAGVPAIKSGRVHYTESGKAYWDLFFLADIGLTINDLGLEAEAEEIFRFQSREGTFTIPPNVQDNYFCMSAILIASLSRMGYRDDPRVIKYARAAMTEQMPGGGWDCYGESFSAEGSCPMDDMNILMLLGQYPQYRDNPQLYGAIEHLIAHWEEGTHLYGFGVGKRFRSLQYPAVKYGILRVLDVLSLFPYAVKSRGFQSMLDFVHAKAVNGRYFAESTDMVYTDFDFSQTAEPSRWITFLVGRVEKRVEEG
;
A
#
# COMPACT_ATOMS: atom_id res chain seq x y z
N MET A 1 -2.31 -21.44 1.66
CA MET A 1 -3.60 -21.18 2.41
C MET A 1 -4.46 -22.44 2.48
N ASP A 2 -5.07 -22.76 3.66
CA ASP A 2 -5.99 -23.91 3.85
C ASP A 2 -7.32 -23.69 3.08
N LYS A 3 -7.86 -24.78 2.49
CA LYS A 3 -9.13 -24.74 1.77
C LYS A 3 -10.29 -24.21 2.61
N LYS A 4 -10.36 -24.57 3.90
CA LYS A 4 -11.43 -24.07 4.81
C LYS A 4 -11.38 -22.56 5.01
N VAL A 5 -10.18 -21.98 5.02
CA VAL A 5 -9.98 -20.54 5.11
C VAL A 5 -10.39 -19.87 3.80
N LEU A 6 -10.03 -20.46 2.66
CA LEU A 6 -10.44 -19.97 1.35
C LEU A 6 -11.95 -20.00 1.19
N ASP A 7 -12.60 -21.13 1.52
CA ASP A 7 -14.06 -21.26 1.47
C ASP A 7 -14.74 -20.17 2.34
N TRP A 8 -14.21 -19.92 3.54
CA TRP A 8 -14.70 -18.86 4.42
C TRP A 8 -14.49 -17.44 3.85
N LEU A 9 -13.38 -17.17 3.18
CA LEU A 9 -13.17 -15.89 2.47
C LEU A 9 -14.22 -15.70 1.38
N MET A 10 -14.55 -16.77 0.65
CA MET A 10 -15.55 -16.76 -0.42
C MET A 10 -17.00 -16.60 0.07
N GLU A 11 -17.25 -16.69 1.37
CA GLU A 11 -18.55 -16.31 1.98
C GLU A 11 -18.67 -14.79 2.23
N GLY A 12 -17.63 -14.03 2.02
CA GLY A 12 -17.55 -12.58 2.27
C GLY A 12 -18.36 -11.73 1.29
N PRO A 13 -18.28 -10.39 1.42
CA PRO A 13 -18.94 -9.45 0.51
C PRO A 13 -18.36 -9.53 -0.92
N ALA A 14 -19.10 -8.96 -1.88
CA ALA A 14 -18.74 -9.03 -3.31
C ALA A 14 -17.32 -8.51 -3.60
N TRP A 15 -16.94 -7.39 -2.99
CA TRP A 15 -15.61 -6.81 -3.18
C TRP A 15 -14.47 -7.70 -2.67
N LEU A 16 -14.70 -8.45 -1.58
CA LEU A 16 -13.71 -9.40 -1.07
C LEU A 16 -13.60 -10.64 -1.96
N LYS A 17 -14.75 -11.21 -2.38
CA LYS A 17 -14.77 -12.35 -3.32
C LYS A 17 -13.99 -11.99 -4.59
N TYR A 18 -14.26 -10.82 -5.14
CA TYR A 18 -13.56 -10.31 -6.31
C TYR A 18 -12.04 -10.26 -6.09
N ALA A 19 -11.59 -9.72 -4.96
CA ALA A 19 -10.16 -9.66 -4.63
C ALA A 19 -9.53 -11.07 -4.47
N VAL A 20 -10.24 -12.00 -3.83
CA VAL A 20 -9.80 -13.39 -3.66
C VAL A 20 -9.71 -14.11 -5.01
N GLU A 21 -10.76 -14.04 -5.83
CA GLU A 21 -10.77 -14.65 -7.16
C GLU A 21 -9.64 -14.09 -8.05
N LEU A 22 -9.48 -12.77 -8.07
CA LEU A 22 -8.47 -12.10 -8.89
C LEU A 22 -7.04 -12.39 -8.43
N GLN A 23 -6.77 -12.31 -7.11
CA GLN A 23 -5.39 -12.24 -6.60
C GLN A 23 -4.91 -13.53 -5.93
N LEU A 24 -5.81 -14.39 -5.44
CA LEU A 24 -5.43 -15.68 -4.86
C LEU A 24 -5.68 -16.85 -5.83
N LEU A 25 -6.72 -16.75 -6.65
CA LEU A 25 -7.13 -17.83 -7.55
C LEU A 25 -6.77 -17.58 -9.03
N ASP A 26 -6.18 -16.42 -9.36
CA ASP A 26 -5.81 -15.99 -10.73
C ASP A 26 -6.98 -16.07 -11.74
N LEU A 27 -8.20 -15.84 -11.25
CA LEU A 27 -9.39 -15.82 -12.07
C LEU A 27 -9.65 -14.41 -12.64
N LYS A 28 -10.62 -14.31 -13.55
CA LYS A 28 -11.13 -13.04 -14.08
C LYS A 28 -12.57 -12.85 -13.61
N PRO A 29 -12.78 -12.37 -12.36
CA PRO A 29 -14.11 -12.22 -11.82
C PRO A 29 -14.90 -11.10 -12.51
N ASP A 30 -16.25 -11.19 -12.45
CA ASP A 30 -17.14 -10.11 -12.84
C ASP A 30 -17.10 -8.98 -11.79
N VAL A 31 -16.79 -7.77 -12.24
CA VAL A 31 -16.74 -6.59 -11.40
C VAL A 31 -18.12 -6.04 -11.02
N THR A 32 -19.16 -6.40 -11.77
CA THR A 32 -20.52 -5.83 -11.63
C THR A 32 -21.08 -5.92 -10.20
N PRO A 33 -20.98 -7.06 -9.48
CA PRO A 33 -21.44 -7.13 -8.10
C PRO A 33 -20.69 -6.18 -7.14
N VAL A 34 -19.41 -5.93 -7.40
CA VAL A 34 -18.59 -5.00 -6.59
C VAL A 34 -19.06 -3.56 -6.77
N LEU A 35 -19.36 -3.15 -8.00
CA LEU A 35 -19.84 -1.80 -8.32
C LEU A 35 -21.26 -1.53 -7.77
N GLN A 36 -22.01 -2.58 -7.44
CA GLN A 36 -23.31 -2.48 -6.79
C GLN A 36 -23.23 -2.42 -5.26
N ASP A 37 -22.08 -2.76 -4.67
CA ASP A 37 -21.86 -2.73 -3.22
C ASP A 37 -21.95 -1.30 -2.69
N SER A 38 -22.80 -1.08 -1.68
CA SER A 38 -23.05 0.25 -1.13
C SER A 38 -21.83 0.86 -0.44
N SER A 39 -20.98 0.03 0.18
CA SER A 39 -19.76 0.48 0.86
C SER A 39 -18.72 0.95 -0.16
N ILE A 40 -18.59 0.21 -1.28
CA ILE A 40 -17.71 0.61 -2.38
C ILE A 40 -18.21 1.90 -3.04
N ARG A 41 -19.51 2.01 -3.31
CA ARG A 41 -20.09 3.25 -3.86
C ARG A 41 -19.84 4.46 -2.99
N LYS A 42 -19.96 4.33 -1.66
CA LYS A 42 -19.63 5.43 -0.73
C LYS A 42 -18.18 5.91 -0.87
N LEU A 43 -17.20 4.99 -1.07
CA LEU A 43 -15.81 5.37 -1.30
C LEU A 43 -15.65 6.12 -2.62
N VAL A 44 -16.27 5.63 -3.70
CA VAL A 44 -16.23 6.27 -5.02
C VAL A 44 -16.87 7.66 -4.98
N ASP A 45 -18.01 7.82 -4.30
CA ASP A 45 -18.67 9.10 -4.15
C ASP A 45 -17.81 10.13 -3.37
N ARG A 46 -17.11 9.66 -2.33
CA ARG A 46 -16.13 10.51 -1.63
C ARG A 46 -15.00 10.97 -2.55
N LEU A 47 -14.48 10.07 -3.37
CA LEU A 47 -13.42 10.39 -4.33
C LEU A 47 -13.90 11.42 -5.37
N LYS A 48 -15.07 11.22 -5.97
CA LYS A 48 -15.67 12.15 -6.95
C LYS A 48 -15.94 13.53 -6.35
N GLY A 49 -16.42 13.59 -5.12
CA GLY A 49 -16.64 14.85 -4.41
C GLY A 49 -15.36 15.58 -4.01
N ASN A 50 -14.26 14.85 -3.84
CA ASN A 50 -12.98 15.38 -3.35
C ASN A 50 -11.89 15.42 -4.43
N SER A 51 -12.22 15.21 -5.70
CA SER A 51 -11.24 15.17 -6.81
C SER A 51 -9.99 14.32 -6.44
N ALA A 52 -10.20 13.07 -6.04
CA ALA A 52 -9.16 12.12 -5.65
C ALA A 52 -8.13 12.64 -4.63
N GLY A 53 -8.56 13.46 -3.70
CA GLY A 53 -7.72 14.00 -2.63
C GLY A 53 -7.03 15.32 -2.94
N VAL A 54 -7.22 15.87 -4.13
CA VAL A 54 -6.67 17.18 -4.47
C VAL A 54 -7.12 18.29 -3.50
N PRO A 55 -8.38 18.38 -3.04
CA PRO A 55 -8.76 19.33 -2.00
C PRO A 55 -8.01 19.12 -0.68
N ALA A 56 -7.77 17.86 -0.30
CA ALA A 56 -6.99 17.54 0.88
C ALA A 56 -5.55 17.99 0.73
N ILE A 57 -4.96 17.77 -0.43
CA ILE A 57 -3.61 18.23 -0.80
C ILE A 57 -3.54 19.76 -0.78
N LYS A 58 -4.54 20.47 -1.31
CA LYS A 58 -4.61 21.93 -1.33
C LYS A 58 -4.73 22.56 0.08
N SER A 59 -5.18 21.82 1.08
CA SER A 59 -5.40 22.39 2.43
C SER A 59 -4.12 22.67 3.23
N GLY A 60 -2.96 22.29 2.76
CA GLY A 60 -1.66 22.62 3.33
C GLY A 60 -1.28 21.96 4.64
N ARG A 61 -2.07 21.02 5.10
CA ARG A 61 -1.85 20.29 6.36
C ARG A 61 -2.01 18.80 6.20
N VAL A 62 -1.91 18.31 4.97
CA VAL A 62 -2.15 16.90 4.70
C VAL A 62 -0.86 16.16 4.80
N HIS A 63 -0.78 15.31 5.78
CA HIS A 63 0.21 14.25 5.83
C HIS A 63 -0.53 12.92 5.63
N TYR A 64 0.07 11.97 4.92
CA TYR A 64 -0.54 10.66 4.66
C TYR A 64 -0.87 9.84 5.92
N THR A 65 -0.57 10.33 7.11
CA THR A 65 -0.94 9.73 8.40
C THR A 65 -2.40 9.94 8.78
N GLU A 66 -3.18 10.70 8.01
CA GLU A 66 -4.59 10.96 8.31
C GLU A 66 -5.48 9.94 7.60
N SER A 67 -6.29 9.22 8.38
CA SER A 67 -7.30 8.31 7.84
C SER A 67 -8.45 9.06 7.15
N GLY A 68 -9.18 8.36 6.28
CA GLY A 68 -10.33 8.93 5.56
C GLY A 68 -9.99 9.97 4.52
N LYS A 69 -8.74 10.11 4.15
CA LYS A 69 -8.33 10.92 3.02
C LYS A 69 -8.46 10.13 1.73
N ALA A 70 -8.74 10.85 0.65
CA ALA A 70 -9.01 10.25 -0.65
C ALA A 70 -7.90 9.31 -1.15
N TYR A 71 -6.63 9.56 -0.82
CA TYR A 71 -5.54 8.65 -1.19
C TYR A 71 -5.61 7.29 -0.49
N TRP A 72 -6.21 7.19 0.71
CA TRP A 72 -6.44 5.89 1.37
C TRP A 72 -7.65 5.17 0.79
N ASP A 73 -8.69 5.89 0.37
CA ASP A 73 -9.82 5.32 -0.36
C ASP A 73 -9.36 4.77 -1.71
N LEU A 74 -8.56 5.54 -2.44
CA LEU A 74 -7.97 5.10 -3.71
C LEU A 74 -7.05 3.89 -3.51
N PHE A 75 -6.21 3.91 -2.47
CA PHE A 75 -5.35 2.79 -2.10
C PHE A 75 -6.14 1.50 -1.83
N PHE A 76 -7.25 1.59 -1.08
CA PHE A 76 -8.08 0.42 -0.79
C PHE A 76 -8.78 -0.12 -2.04
N LEU A 77 -9.33 0.74 -2.89
CA LEU A 77 -9.94 0.32 -4.16
C LEU A 77 -8.91 -0.34 -5.09
N ALA A 78 -7.69 0.18 -5.11
CA ALA A 78 -6.55 -0.43 -5.82
C ALA A 78 -6.16 -1.80 -5.22
N ASP A 79 -6.21 -1.94 -3.90
CA ASP A 79 -5.89 -3.19 -3.20
C ASP A 79 -6.93 -4.29 -3.47
N ILE A 80 -8.21 -3.93 -3.65
CA ILE A 80 -9.25 -4.86 -4.12
C ILE A 80 -8.94 -5.35 -5.54
N GLY A 81 -8.28 -4.54 -6.37
CA GLY A 81 -7.97 -4.82 -7.77
C GLY A 81 -8.92 -4.14 -8.76
N LEU A 82 -9.64 -3.10 -8.32
CA LEU A 82 -10.51 -2.31 -9.18
C LEU A 82 -9.70 -1.34 -10.03
N THR A 83 -10.18 -1.04 -11.24
CA THR A 83 -9.53 -0.08 -12.12
C THR A 83 -10.22 1.28 -12.09
N ILE A 84 -9.48 2.31 -12.50
CA ILE A 84 -10.04 3.67 -12.67
C ILE A 84 -11.24 3.64 -13.62
N ASN A 85 -11.15 2.88 -14.70
CA ASN A 85 -12.23 2.71 -15.68
C ASN A 85 -13.47 2.04 -15.08
N ASP A 86 -13.31 0.98 -14.27
CA ASP A 86 -14.44 0.32 -13.60
C ASP A 86 -15.25 1.31 -12.75
N LEU A 87 -14.55 2.26 -12.13
CA LEU A 87 -15.09 3.20 -11.15
C LEU A 87 -15.54 4.53 -11.77
N GLY A 88 -15.19 4.80 -13.03
CA GLY A 88 -15.42 6.09 -13.69
C GLY A 88 -14.72 7.24 -12.97
N LEU A 89 -13.43 7.07 -12.64
CA LEU A 89 -12.57 8.01 -11.90
C LEU A 89 -11.47 8.62 -12.79
N GLU A 90 -11.68 8.65 -14.11
CA GLU A 90 -10.68 9.16 -15.06
C GLU A 90 -10.38 10.65 -14.83
N ALA A 91 -11.40 11.44 -14.50
CA ALA A 91 -11.24 12.87 -14.24
C ALA A 91 -10.39 13.11 -12.97
N GLU A 92 -10.59 12.30 -11.94
CA GLU A 92 -9.85 12.35 -10.68
C GLU A 92 -8.39 11.93 -10.89
N ALA A 93 -8.15 10.90 -11.69
CA ALA A 93 -6.80 10.48 -12.06
C ALA A 93 -6.05 11.58 -12.84
N GLU A 94 -6.71 12.21 -13.82
CA GLU A 94 -6.12 13.32 -14.57
C GLU A 94 -5.81 14.53 -13.68
N GLU A 95 -6.65 14.81 -12.67
CA GLU A 95 -6.36 15.87 -11.70
C GLU A 95 -5.09 15.59 -10.88
N ILE A 96 -4.83 14.33 -10.50
CA ILE A 96 -3.58 13.94 -9.82
C ILE A 96 -2.38 14.19 -10.76
N PHE A 97 -2.48 13.78 -12.02
CA PHE A 97 -1.39 13.94 -13.00
C PHE A 97 -1.04 15.41 -13.32
N ARG A 98 -1.95 16.35 -13.10
CA ARG A 98 -1.66 17.80 -13.27
C ARG A 98 -0.57 18.32 -12.33
N PHE A 99 -0.30 17.62 -11.24
CA PHE A 99 0.76 17.97 -10.29
C PHE A 99 2.13 17.41 -10.68
N GLN A 100 2.25 16.70 -11.80
CA GLN A 100 3.53 16.18 -12.25
C GLN A 100 4.43 17.28 -12.80
N SER A 101 5.66 17.36 -12.28
CA SER A 101 6.69 18.26 -12.76
C SER A 101 7.22 17.85 -14.13
N ARG A 102 8.02 18.75 -14.74
CA ARG A 102 8.71 18.44 -15.99
C ARG A 102 9.73 17.31 -15.81
N GLU A 103 10.30 17.15 -14.64
CA GLU A 103 11.29 16.12 -14.29
C GLU A 103 10.63 14.76 -14.03
N GLY A 104 9.32 14.74 -13.77
CA GLY A 104 8.52 13.53 -13.55
C GLY A 104 8.07 13.32 -12.12
N THR A 105 8.55 14.12 -11.21
CA THR A 105 8.16 14.14 -9.80
C THR A 105 6.82 14.84 -9.61
N PHE A 106 6.26 14.83 -8.40
CA PHE A 106 5.00 15.47 -8.10
C PHE A 106 5.19 16.56 -7.06
N THR A 107 4.88 17.81 -7.43
CA THR A 107 4.81 18.92 -6.51
C THR A 107 3.39 19.03 -5.99
N ILE A 108 3.18 18.59 -4.75
CA ILE A 108 1.85 18.58 -4.13
C ILE A 108 1.63 19.89 -3.36
N PRO A 109 0.77 20.80 -3.86
CA PRO A 109 0.50 22.04 -3.14
C PRO A 109 -0.15 21.77 -1.78
N PRO A 110 0.11 22.63 -0.78
CA PRO A 110 0.95 23.82 -0.82
C PRO A 110 2.38 23.55 -0.36
N ASN A 111 2.79 22.29 -0.18
CA ASN A 111 4.14 21.99 0.19
C ASN A 111 5.07 22.27 -0.97
N VAL A 112 6.00 23.16 -0.70
CA VAL A 112 6.94 23.71 -1.65
C VAL A 112 8.14 22.78 -1.87
N GLN A 113 8.19 21.65 -1.16
CA GLN A 113 9.24 20.67 -1.33
C GLN A 113 8.92 19.80 -2.54
N ASP A 114 9.76 19.88 -3.53
CA ASP A 114 9.81 18.94 -4.62
C ASP A 114 9.99 17.53 -4.03
N ASN A 115 9.23 16.55 -4.55
CA ASN A 115 9.32 15.14 -4.16
C ASN A 115 8.81 14.79 -2.75
N TYR A 116 7.54 15.03 -2.49
CA TYR A 116 6.89 14.49 -1.29
C TYR A 116 6.54 13.02 -1.51
N PHE A 117 7.53 12.12 -1.43
CA PHE A 117 7.42 10.71 -1.78
C PHE A 117 6.36 9.95 -0.99
N CYS A 118 6.17 10.26 0.28
CA CYS A 118 5.18 9.55 1.09
C CYS A 118 3.74 9.70 0.59
N MET A 119 3.37 10.82 -0.04
CA MET A 119 2.05 11.02 -0.61
C MET A 119 1.98 10.70 -2.10
N SER A 120 2.91 11.23 -2.88
CA SER A 120 2.93 11.01 -4.32
C SER A 120 3.07 9.53 -4.66
N ALA A 121 3.93 8.80 -3.96
CA ALA A 121 4.12 7.38 -4.19
C ALA A 121 2.87 6.55 -3.89
N ILE A 122 2.11 6.85 -2.82
CA ILE A 122 0.84 6.15 -2.55
C ILE A 122 -0.15 6.38 -3.70
N LEU A 123 -0.32 7.64 -4.12
CA LEU A 123 -1.24 7.99 -5.21
C LEU A 123 -0.84 7.32 -6.52
N ILE A 124 0.43 7.45 -6.92
CA ILE A 124 0.90 6.92 -8.20
C ILE A 124 0.98 5.39 -8.18
N ALA A 125 1.34 4.75 -7.06
CA ALA A 125 1.29 3.29 -6.94
C ALA A 125 -0.15 2.77 -7.01
N SER A 126 -1.12 3.50 -6.45
CA SER A 126 -2.54 3.15 -6.57
C SER A 126 -3.02 3.29 -8.00
N LEU A 127 -2.75 4.42 -8.68
CA LEU A 127 -3.10 4.59 -10.09
C LEU A 127 -2.45 3.53 -10.98
N SER A 128 -1.19 3.19 -10.72
CA SER A 128 -0.49 2.12 -11.43
C SER A 128 -1.24 0.78 -11.32
N ARG A 129 -1.65 0.38 -10.10
CA ARG A 129 -2.47 -0.82 -9.87
C ARG A 129 -3.85 -0.75 -10.53
N MET A 130 -4.39 0.45 -10.65
CA MET A 130 -5.72 0.71 -11.21
C MET A 130 -5.75 0.90 -12.73
N GLY A 131 -4.75 0.40 -13.44
CA GLY A 131 -4.73 0.37 -14.90
C GLY A 131 -3.77 1.37 -15.57
N TYR A 132 -3.12 2.25 -14.82
CA TYR A 132 -2.17 3.25 -15.36
C TYR A 132 -0.70 2.79 -15.30
N ARG A 133 -0.41 1.50 -15.05
CA ARG A 133 0.98 1.01 -14.95
C ARG A 133 1.83 1.38 -16.16
N ASP A 134 1.25 1.28 -17.36
CA ASP A 134 1.94 1.54 -18.61
C ASP A 134 1.76 2.99 -19.13
N ASP A 135 1.11 3.86 -18.35
CA ASP A 135 0.98 5.28 -18.65
C ASP A 135 2.36 5.96 -18.57
N PRO A 136 2.75 6.75 -19.62
CA PRO A 136 4.04 7.42 -19.65
C PRO A 136 4.35 8.28 -18.43
N ARG A 137 3.33 8.85 -17.79
CA ARG A 137 3.47 9.70 -16.60
C ARG A 137 3.85 8.87 -15.37
N VAL A 138 3.27 7.69 -15.20
CA VAL A 138 3.61 6.75 -14.13
C VAL A 138 5.01 6.17 -14.34
N ILE A 139 5.34 5.77 -15.57
CA ILE A 139 6.69 5.30 -15.94
C ILE A 139 7.73 6.40 -15.67
N LYS A 140 7.40 7.65 -16.02
CA LYS A 140 8.29 8.79 -15.80
C LYS A 140 8.55 9.02 -14.30
N TYR A 141 7.51 8.93 -13.46
CA TYR A 141 7.67 9.02 -12.01
C TYR A 141 8.52 7.87 -11.44
N ALA A 142 8.30 6.63 -11.88
CA ALA A 142 9.12 5.50 -11.45
C ALA A 142 10.60 5.69 -11.80
N ARG A 143 10.91 6.24 -12.99
CA ARG A 143 12.28 6.58 -13.40
C ARG A 143 12.86 7.72 -12.58
N ALA A 144 12.09 8.77 -12.32
CA ALA A 144 12.51 9.89 -11.48
C ALA A 144 12.84 9.38 -10.06
N ALA A 145 11.99 8.55 -9.46
CA ALA A 145 12.26 7.94 -8.16
C ALA A 145 13.57 7.15 -8.14
N MET A 146 13.88 6.38 -9.18
CA MET A 146 15.16 5.67 -9.29
C MET A 146 16.37 6.60 -9.36
N THR A 147 16.20 7.81 -9.92
CA THR A 147 17.27 8.82 -10.03
C THR A 147 17.49 9.59 -8.72
N GLU A 148 16.42 9.79 -7.94
CA GLU A 148 16.41 10.56 -6.69
C GLU A 148 16.81 9.72 -5.47
N GLN A 149 17.30 8.50 -5.66
CA GLN A 149 17.77 7.65 -4.57
C GLN A 149 18.96 8.28 -3.84
N MET A 150 18.96 8.18 -2.52
CA MET A 150 20.11 8.56 -1.68
C MET A 150 21.33 7.65 -1.94
N PRO A 151 22.55 8.11 -1.67
CA PRO A 151 23.77 7.33 -1.90
C PRO A 151 23.80 5.96 -1.20
N GLY A 152 23.12 5.81 -0.05
CA GLY A 152 22.98 4.55 0.69
C GLY A 152 21.79 3.68 0.24
N GLY A 153 21.06 4.13 -0.78
CA GLY A 153 19.77 3.58 -1.16
C GLY A 153 18.61 4.25 -0.42
N GLY A 154 17.38 4.03 -0.90
CA GLY A 154 16.16 4.60 -0.29
C GLY A 154 15.93 6.08 -0.61
N TRP A 155 14.94 6.65 0.07
CA TRP A 155 14.43 8.01 -0.20
C TRP A 155 14.12 8.77 1.08
N ASP A 156 14.26 10.08 1.04
CA ASP A 156 13.87 10.99 2.13
C ASP A 156 13.26 12.27 1.56
N CYS A 157 11.97 12.49 1.82
CA CYS A 157 11.26 13.68 1.38
C CYS A 157 11.56 14.94 2.21
N TYR A 158 12.25 14.80 3.33
CA TYR A 158 12.65 15.94 4.19
C TYR A 158 14.12 16.38 3.98
N GLY A 159 14.87 15.65 3.15
CA GLY A 159 16.28 15.94 2.89
C GLY A 159 17.16 15.79 4.12
N GLU A 160 18.27 16.52 4.16
CA GLU A 160 19.34 16.38 5.17
C GLU A 160 18.89 16.49 6.65
N SER A 161 17.70 17.00 6.94
CA SER A 161 17.23 17.16 8.33
C SER A 161 16.92 15.85 9.05
N PHE A 162 16.70 14.76 8.29
CA PHE A 162 16.49 13.40 8.84
C PHE A 162 17.62 12.44 8.47
N SER A 163 18.52 12.82 7.57
CA SER A 163 19.56 11.99 6.98
C SER A 163 20.67 11.54 7.92
N ALA A 164 20.68 11.97 9.17
CA ALA A 164 21.63 11.44 10.17
C ALA A 164 21.46 9.92 10.40
N GLU A 165 20.31 9.34 10.04
CA GLU A 165 19.96 7.94 10.26
C GLU A 165 19.67 7.16 8.95
N GLY A 166 19.88 7.75 7.77
CA GLY A 166 19.61 7.12 6.47
C GLY A 166 18.30 7.59 5.83
N SER A 167 17.69 6.76 4.97
CA SER A 167 16.43 7.07 4.28
C SER A 167 15.21 7.02 5.22
N CYS A 168 14.08 7.56 4.75
CA CYS A 168 12.82 7.49 5.47
C CYS A 168 12.13 6.15 5.18
N PRO A 169 11.88 5.27 6.18
CA PRO A 169 11.28 3.97 5.92
C PRO A 169 9.86 4.06 5.34
N MET A 170 9.15 5.17 5.52
CA MET A 170 7.84 5.38 4.91
C MET A 170 7.97 5.72 3.42
N ASP A 171 8.97 6.50 3.05
CA ASP A 171 9.26 6.80 1.65
C ASP A 171 9.75 5.55 0.93
N ASP A 172 10.67 4.79 1.54
CA ASP A 172 11.17 3.53 1.02
C ASP A 172 10.02 2.56 0.73
N MET A 173 9.16 2.33 1.71
CA MET A 173 8.01 1.43 1.56
C MET A 173 7.06 1.88 0.44
N ASN A 174 6.76 3.18 0.34
CA ASN A 174 5.82 3.69 -0.64
C ASN A 174 6.38 3.66 -2.07
N ILE A 175 7.66 3.98 -2.24
CA ILE A 175 8.31 3.89 -3.55
C ILE A 175 8.50 2.42 -3.96
N LEU A 176 8.92 1.54 -3.05
CA LEU A 176 9.02 0.10 -3.33
C LEU A 176 7.66 -0.50 -3.72
N MET A 177 6.55 -0.02 -3.12
CA MET A 177 5.20 -0.42 -3.52
C MET A 177 4.88 -0.09 -4.99
N LEU A 178 5.39 1.02 -5.51
CA LEU A 178 5.28 1.34 -6.94
C LEU A 178 6.22 0.49 -7.77
N LEU A 179 7.52 0.47 -7.43
CA LEU A 179 8.55 -0.19 -8.23
C LEU A 179 8.35 -1.70 -8.30
N GLY A 180 7.87 -2.34 -7.23
CA GLY A 180 7.56 -3.77 -7.20
C GLY A 180 6.45 -4.22 -8.17
N GLN A 181 5.68 -3.29 -8.75
CA GLN A 181 4.72 -3.59 -9.80
C GLN A 181 5.36 -3.85 -11.16
N TYR A 182 6.63 -3.47 -11.33
CA TYR A 182 7.38 -3.61 -12.57
C TYR A 182 8.38 -4.75 -12.45
N PRO A 183 8.28 -5.82 -13.27
CA PRO A 183 9.18 -6.97 -13.19
C PRO A 183 10.66 -6.61 -13.22
N GLN A 184 11.05 -5.62 -14.04
CA GLN A 184 12.45 -5.18 -14.19
C GLN A 184 13.05 -4.54 -12.92
N TYR A 185 12.24 -4.16 -11.93
CA TYR A 185 12.73 -3.60 -10.69
C TYR A 185 12.78 -4.63 -9.54
N ARG A 186 12.08 -5.77 -9.66
CA ARG A 186 11.96 -6.73 -8.53
C ARG A 186 13.29 -7.33 -8.11
N ASP A 187 14.20 -7.55 -9.04
CA ASP A 187 15.56 -8.07 -8.78
C ASP A 187 16.65 -7.02 -9.02
N ASN A 188 16.31 -5.73 -9.03
CA ASN A 188 17.29 -4.67 -9.27
C ASN A 188 18.13 -4.42 -8.02
N PRO A 189 19.48 -4.64 -8.07
CA PRO A 189 20.36 -4.42 -6.92
C PRO A 189 20.36 -3.00 -6.36
N GLN A 190 20.01 -2.01 -7.18
CA GLN A 190 19.87 -0.61 -6.73
C GLN A 190 18.83 -0.45 -5.62
N LEU A 191 17.85 -1.36 -5.53
CA LEU A 191 16.79 -1.31 -4.51
C LEU A 191 17.17 -2.04 -3.21
N TYR A 192 18.26 -2.79 -3.18
CA TYR A 192 18.62 -3.61 -2.03
C TYR A 192 18.85 -2.77 -0.78
N GLY A 193 19.48 -1.60 -0.88
CA GLY A 193 19.69 -0.70 0.27
C GLY A 193 18.38 -0.27 0.92
N ALA A 194 17.37 0.11 0.15
CA ALA A 194 16.04 0.45 0.68
C ALA A 194 15.33 -0.74 1.32
N ILE A 195 15.46 -1.93 0.72
CA ILE A 195 14.90 -3.17 1.26
C ILE A 195 15.57 -3.54 2.58
N GLU A 196 16.90 -3.52 2.63
CA GLU A 196 17.70 -3.79 3.84
C GLU A 196 17.37 -2.81 4.96
N HIS A 197 17.20 -1.52 4.63
CA HIS A 197 16.82 -0.50 5.59
C HIS A 197 15.45 -0.80 6.24
N LEU A 198 14.44 -1.18 5.47
CA LEU A 198 13.15 -1.60 6.04
C LEU A 198 13.27 -2.82 6.95
N ILE A 199 14.12 -3.79 6.58
CA ILE A 199 14.35 -5.00 7.36
C ILE A 199 15.14 -4.70 8.63
N ALA A 200 16.16 -3.86 8.56
CA ALA A 200 16.99 -3.47 9.70
C ALA A 200 16.15 -2.83 10.82
N HIS A 201 15.16 -2.02 10.49
CA HIS A 201 14.24 -1.46 11.49
C HIS A 201 13.50 -2.53 12.32
N TRP A 202 13.18 -3.65 11.70
CA TRP A 202 12.58 -4.79 12.40
C TRP A 202 13.60 -5.55 13.25
N GLU A 203 14.79 -5.82 12.72
CA GLU A 203 15.81 -6.65 13.36
C GLU A 203 16.52 -5.92 14.50
N GLU A 204 16.85 -4.66 14.30
CA GLU A 204 17.60 -3.83 15.27
C GLU A 204 16.69 -3.23 16.33
N GLY A 205 15.41 -3.10 16.05
CA GLY A 205 14.45 -2.62 17.01
C GLY A 205 14.57 -1.14 17.36
N THR A 206 15.08 -0.33 16.45
CA THR A 206 15.28 1.11 16.67
C THR A 206 14.71 1.93 15.54
N HIS A 207 13.80 2.84 15.85
CA HIS A 207 13.40 3.92 14.95
C HIS A 207 12.61 5.02 15.69
N LEU A 208 12.85 6.28 15.33
CA LEU A 208 12.23 7.48 15.93
C LEU A 208 10.70 7.43 15.92
N TYR A 209 10.10 6.89 14.85
CA TYR A 209 8.65 6.82 14.69
C TYR A 209 8.03 5.50 15.17
N GLY A 210 8.82 4.59 15.75
CA GLY A 210 8.36 3.26 16.14
C GLY A 210 8.16 2.30 14.95
N PHE A 211 8.72 2.61 13.77
CA PHE A 211 8.75 1.68 12.64
C PHE A 211 9.55 0.44 13.05
N GLY A 212 9.08 -0.74 12.72
CA GLY A 212 9.69 -2.01 13.11
C GLY A 212 9.35 -2.48 14.53
N VAL A 213 9.25 -1.59 15.52
CA VAL A 213 9.19 -1.96 16.96
C VAL A 213 7.93 -1.53 17.68
N GLY A 214 7.30 -0.41 17.27
CA GLY A 214 6.16 0.15 17.97
C GLY A 214 4.93 -0.75 17.96
N LYS A 215 4.08 -0.64 18.99
CA LYS A 215 2.80 -1.38 19.05
C LYS A 215 2.00 -1.19 17.77
N ARG A 216 1.94 0.03 17.23
CA ARG A 216 1.23 0.33 15.99
C ARG A 216 1.79 -0.44 14.79
N PHE A 217 3.12 -0.53 14.66
CA PHE A 217 3.74 -1.29 13.59
C PHE A 217 3.38 -2.78 13.66
N ARG A 218 3.42 -3.35 14.86
CA ARG A 218 3.19 -4.78 15.14
C ARG A 218 1.72 -5.18 15.16
N SER A 219 0.80 -4.23 15.14
CA SER A 219 -0.64 -4.51 15.11
C SER A 219 -1.11 -4.84 13.70
N LEU A 220 -1.96 -5.85 13.57
CA LEU A 220 -2.69 -6.13 12.35
C LEU A 220 -3.83 -5.10 12.23
N GLN A 221 -3.72 -4.24 11.23
CA GLN A 221 -4.69 -3.16 10.97
C GLN A 221 -4.76 -2.83 9.49
N TYR A 222 -5.89 -2.30 9.05
CA TYR A 222 -6.08 -1.83 7.69
C TYR A 222 -7.04 -0.62 7.66
N PRO A 223 -6.83 0.39 6.79
CA PRO A 223 -5.54 0.62 6.14
C PRO A 223 -4.47 0.89 7.20
N ALA A 224 -3.26 0.42 6.97
CA ALA A 224 -2.15 0.71 7.86
C ALA A 224 -1.66 2.14 7.59
N VAL A 225 -2.48 3.10 8.02
CA VAL A 225 -2.22 4.54 7.87
C VAL A 225 -0.88 4.86 8.54
N LYS A 226 0.04 5.39 7.78
CA LYS A 226 1.44 5.61 8.08
C LYS A 226 2.29 4.36 7.82
N TYR A 227 2.20 3.31 8.61
CA TYR A 227 2.96 2.05 8.46
C TYR A 227 2.32 0.92 9.27
N GLY A 228 2.68 -0.32 8.93
CA GLY A 228 2.28 -1.52 9.67
C GLY A 228 2.96 -2.75 9.09
N ILE A 229 3.21 -3.76 9.93
CA ILE A 229 3.94 -4.97 9.55
C ILE A 229 3.34 -5.67 8.33
N LEU A 230 2.01 -5.75 8.26
CA LEU A 230 1.32 -6.40 7.14
C LEU A 230 1.52 -5.63 5.82
N ARG A 231 1.52 -4.29 5.87
CA ARG A 231 1.78 -3.46 4.70
C ARG A 231 3.23 -3.57 4.23
N VAL A 232 4.19 -3.63 5.16
CA VAL A 232 5.60 -3.83 4.83
C VAL A 232 5.81 -5.21 4.20
N LEU A 233 5.24 -6.27 4.78
CA LEU A 233 5.31 -7.61 4.22
C LEU A 233 4.67 -7.69 2.83
N ASP A 234 3.51 -7.04 2.62
CA ASP A 234 2.85 -7.01 1.31
C ASP A 234 3.73 -6.34 0.23
N VAL A 235 4.43 -5.26 0.59
CA VAL A 235 5.36 -4.59 -0.34
C VAL A 235 6.61 -5.44 -0.56
N LEU A 236 7.26 -5.91 0.51
CA LEU A 236 8.50 -6.66 0.43
C LEU A 236 8.33 -8.03 -0.25
N SER A 237 7.13 -8.65 -0.18
CA SER A 237 6.83 -9.90 -0.88
C SER A 237 6.92 -9.81 -2.42
N LEU A 238 6.99 -8.59 -2.97
CA LEU A 238 7.20 -8.37 -4.41
C LEU A 238 8.67 -8.54 -4.83
N PHE A 239 9.60 -8.59 -3.88
CA PHE A 239 11.04 -8.58 -4.11
C PHE A 239 11.67 -9.91 -3.65
N PRO A 240 12.13 -10.77 -4.57
CA PRO A 240 12.77 -12.05 -4.21
C PRO A 240 13.96 -11.89 -3.27
N TYR A 241 14.70 -10.78 -3.37
CA TYR A 241 15.78 -10.44 -2.45
C TYR A 241 15.28 -10.30 -1.00
N ALA A 242 14.18 -9.57 -0.80
CA ALA A 242 13.58 -9.39 0.53
C ALA A 242 13.04 -10.71 1.09
N VAL A 243 12.31 -11.48 0.28
CA VAL A 243 11.68 -12.76 0.67
C VAL A 243 12.72 -13.76 1.20
N LYS A 244 13.93 -13.78 0.65
CA LYS A 244 15.02 -14.65 1.07
C LYS A 244 15.70 -14.20 2.38
N SER A 245 15.42 -12.99 2.85
CA SER A 245 16.05 -12.44 4.04
C SER A 245 15.48 -13.06 5.32
N ARG A 246 16.34 -13.16 6.34
CA ARG A 246 15.94 -13.64 7.67
C ARG A 246 14.93 -12.69 8.33
N GLY A 247 15.08 -11.39 8.14
CA GLY A 247 14.20 -10.41 8.73
C GLY A 247 12.78 -10.46 8.15
N PHE A 248 12.64 -10.63 6.83
CA PHE A 248 11.33 -10.85 6.21
C PHE A 248 10.64 -12.09 6.77
N GLN A 249 11.36 -13.23 6.84
CA GLN A 249 10.81 -14.48 7.38
C GLN A 249 10.39 -14.30 8.85
N SER A 250 11.20 -13.63 9.65
CA SER A 250 10.88 -13.34 11.05
C SER A 250 9.65 -12.44 11.22
N MET A 251 9.46 -11.44 10.34
CA MET A 251 8.21 -10.65 10.31
C MET A 251 6.99 -11.49 9.95
N LEU A 252 7.13 -12.38 8.97
CA LEU A 252 6.07 -13.28 8.54
C LEU A 252 5.69 -14.27 9.64
N ASP A 253 6.67 -14.88 10.30
CA ASP A 253 6.46 -15.76 11.45
C ASP A 253 5.75 -15.05 12.60
N PHE A 254 6.11 -13.80 12.86
CA PHE A 254 5.41 -12.96 13.86
C PHE A 254 3.94 -12.74 13.51
N VAL A 255 3.62 -12.55 12.23
CA VAL A 255 2.22 -12.43 11.77
C VAL A 255 1.52 -13.78 11.89
N HIS A 256 2.16 -14.87 11.47
CA HIS A 256 1.60 -16.23 11.56
C HIS A 256 1.27 -16.64 13.00
N ALA A 257 2.09 -16.25 13.96
CA ALA A 257 1.83 -16.52 15.38
C ALA A 257 0.54 -15.88 15.93
N LYS A 258 -0.07 -14.93 15.20
CA LYS A 258 -1.36 -14.29 15.55
C LYS A 258 -2.58 -15.02 14.98
N ALA A 259 -2.38 -16.06 14.18
CA ALA A 259 -3.47 -16.80 13.58
C ALA A 259 -4.28 -17.58 14.61
N VAL A 260 -5.60 -17.52 14.50
CA VAL A 260 -6.53 -18.36 15.24
C VAL A 260 -7.30 -19.20 14.22
N ASN A 261 -7.02 -20.49 14.18
CA ASN A 261 -7.59 -21.41 13.17
C ASN A 261 -7.37 -20.94 11.72
N GLY A 262 -6.18 -20.38 11.42
CA GLY A 262 -5.80 -19.86 10.11
C GLY A 262 -6.46 -18.51 9.75
N ARG A 263 -7.12 -17.85 10.69
CA ARG A 263 -7.78 -16.55 10.49
C ARG A 263 -7.15 -15.49 11.37
N TYR A 264 -7.18 -14.23 10.92
CA TYR A 264 -6.55 -13.11 11.60
C TYR A 264 -7.59 -12.07 12.02
N PHE A 265 -7.38 -11.47 13.19
CA PHE A 265 -8.20 -10.40 13.72
C PHE A 265 -7.56 -9.04 13.44
N ALA A 266 -8.37 -8.01 13.22
CA ALA A 266 -7.85 -6.67 13.33
C ALA A 266 -7.55 -6.36 14.80
N GLU A 267 -6.38 -5.79 15.09
CA GLU A 267 -5.93 -5.42 16.44
C GLU A 267 -6.07 -3.92 16.71
N SER A 268 -6.40 -3.16 15.68
CA SER A 268 -6.72 -1.74 15.73
C SER A 268 -7.71 -1.41 14.64
N THR A 269 -8.62 -0.49 14.90
CA THR A 269 -9.72 -0.12 14.02
C THR A 269 -9.64 1.34 13.61
N ASP A 270 -10.22 1.65 12.46
CA ASP A 270 -10.39 3.02 11.98
C ASP A 270 -11.88 3.32 11.79
N MET A 271 -12.38 4.34 12.49
CA MET A 271 -13.78 4.73 12.48
C MET A 271 -14.28 5.25 11.12
N VAL A 272 -13.39 5.52 10.19
CA VAL A 272 -13.75 5.93 8.84
C VAL A 272 -14.24 4.77 7.98
N TYR A 273 -13.82 3.54 8.32
CA TYR A 273 -14.08 2.33 7.54
C TYR A 273 -15.03 1.35 8.24
N THR A 274 -15.99 1.85 9.03
CA THR A 274 -16.91 1.02 9.83
C THR A 274 -17.82 0.09 9.01
N ASP A 275 -17.98 0.35 7.72
CA ASP A 275 -18.72 -0.52 6.81
C ASP A 275 -17.91 -1.79 6.41
N PHE A 276 -16.65 -1.92 6.84
CA PHE A 276 -15.75 -3.00 6.46
C PHE A 276 -15.33 -3.85 7.66
N ASP A 277 -15.09 -5.13 7.44
CA ASP A 277 -14.82 -6.11 8.49
C ASP A 277 -13.51 -5.91 9.24
N PHE A 278 -12.57 -5.18 8.66
CA PHE A 278 -11.31 -4.80 9.30
C PHE A 278 -11.44 -3.63 10.28
N SER A 279 -12.62 -3.04 10.40
CA SER A 279 -12.92 -1.97 11.38
C SER A 279 -13.56 -2.47 12.66
N GLN A 280 -13.40 -3.75 13.00
CA GLN A 280 -13.83 -4.36 14.26
C GLN A 280 -12.76 -5.38 14.72
N THR A 281 -12.77 -5.68 16.03
CA THR A 281 -11.77 -6.58 16.66
C THR A 281 -12.39 -7.83 17.30
N ALA A 282 -13.71 -7.97 17.26
CA ALA A 282 -14.43 -9.04 17.94
C ALA A 282 -14.40 -10.36 17.13
N GLU A 283 -14.42 -10.25 15.83
CA GLU A 283 -14.45 -11.38 14.91
C GLU A 283 -13.23 -11.36 13.98
N PRO A 284 -12.83 -12.52 13.43
CA PRO A 284 -11.77 -12.56 12.43
C PRO A 284 -12.11 -11.69 11.21
N SER A 285 -11.16 -10.87 10.78
CA SER A 285 -11.29 -10.08 9.56
C SER A 285 -10.93 -10.91 8.33
N ARG A 286 -11.88 -11.03 7.41
CA ARG A 286 -11.62 -11.68 6.11
C ARG A 286 -10.60 -10.90 5.30
N TRP A 287 -10.67 -9.56 5.36
CA TRP A 287 -9.73 -8.72 4.63
C TRP A 287 -8.28 -8.88 5.13
N ILE A 288 -8.06 -8.82 6.46
CA ILE A 288 -6.73 -9.05 7.03
C ILE A 288 -6.23 -10.48 6.68
N THR A 289 -7.11 -11.48 6.76
CA THR A 289 -6.77 -12.87 6.41
C THR A 289 -6.42 -13.01 4.91
N PHE A 290 -7.18 -12.34 4.04
CA PHE A 290 -6.88 -12.27 2.60
C PHE A 290 -5.49 -11.64 2.34
N LEU A 291 -5.16 -10.53 3.00
CA LEU A 291 -3.86 -9.86 2.83
C LEU A 291 -2.69 -10.75 3.24
N VAL A 292 -2.82 -11.50 4.33
CA VAL A 292 -1.80 -12.49 4.72
C VAL A 292 -1.67 -13.57 3.66
N GLY A 293 -2.79 -14.14 3.18
CA GLY A 293 -2.79 -15.13 2.12
C GLY A 293 -2.19 -14.62 0.80
N ARG A 294 -2.35 -13.33 0.49
CA ARG A 294 -1.70 -12.71 -0.68
C ARG A 294 -0.18 -12.68 -0.53
N VAL A 295 0.32 -12.37 0.66
CA VAL A 295 1.76 -12.43 0.95
C VAL A 295 2.29 -13.86 0.83
N GLU A 296 1.61 -14.84 1.47
CA GLU A 296 1.96 -16.26 1.39
C GLU A 296 2.05 -16.76 -0.06
N LYS A 297 1.03 -16.45 -0.88
CA LYS A 297 1.03 -16.84 -2.30
C LYS A 297 2.26 -16.31 -3.03
N ARG A 298 2.61 -15.03 -2.85
CA ARG A 298 3.79 -14.44 -3.51
C ARG A 298 5.10 -15.06 -3.05
N VAL A 299 5.19 -15.44 -1.77
CA VAL A 299 6.36 -16.15 -1.21
C VAL A 299 6.49 -17.54 -1.79
N GLU A 300 5.39 -18.24 -2.04
CA GLU A 300 5.37 -19.57 -2.65
C GLU A 300 5.73 -19.55 -4.15
N GLU A 301 5.43 -18.44 -4.84
CA GLU A 301 5.66 -18.27 -6.30
C GLU A 301 7.05 -17.72 -6.63
N GLY A 302 7.76 -17.07 -5.71
CA GLY A 302 9.07 -16.42 -5.90
C GLY A 302 10.24 -17.23 -5.37
#